data_3c0744496ad7d17faba22ad7f7b702c1
#
_entry.id   3c0744496ad7d17faba22ad7f7b702c1
#
_cell.length_a   1.000
_cell.length_b   1.000
_cell.length_c   1.000
_cell.angle_alpha   90.00
_cell.angle_beta   90.00
_cell.angle_gamma   90.00
#
_symmetry.space_group_name_H-M   'P 1'
#
loop_
_entity.id
_entity.type
_entity.pdbx_description
1 polymer ?
#
loop_
_entity_poly.entity_id
_entity_poly.type
_entity_poly.pdbx_seq_one_letter_code
_entity_poly.pdbx_strand_id
1 'polypeptide(L)'
;MANIELDGANKKITVDSGDLTLDVPGDIVLDADGGDIVVADGGTNILKVTNSSSDVVLQPQVDAKDIIFKQYDGTTVATVEDNGTFNVPANKLAIGGTAVTSTAAELNIMDGVTSTAAELNILDGVTSTAAELNILD
;
A
#
# COMPACT_ATOMS: atom_id res chain seq x y z
N MET A 1 23.05 -26.14 -25.70
CA MET A 1 22.48 -25.29 -24.64
C MET A 1 23.36 -24.06 -24.53
N ALA A 2 22.80 -22.88 -24.76
CA ALA A 2 23.55 -21.65 -24.53
C ALA A 2 23.44 -21.29 -23.04
N ASN A 3 24.54 -21.46 -22.32
CA ASN A 3 24.66 -20.95 -20.95
C ASN A 3 25.28 -19.56 -21.01
N ILE A 4 24.65 -18.59 -20.38
CA ILE A 4 25.32 -17.33 -20.03
C ILE A 4 25.93 -17.57 -18.68
N GLU A 5 27.23 -17.86 -18.65
CA GLU A 5 28.02 -17.96 -17.42
C GLU A 5 28.75 -16.62 -17.24
N LEU A 6 28.45 -15.91 -16.18
CA LEU A 6 29.16 -14.69 -15.81
C LEU A 6 30.21 -15.07 -14.76
N ASP A 7 31.41 -15.45 -15.23
CA ASP A 7 32.56 -15.65 -14.35
C ASP A 7 33.42 -14.37 -14.33
N GLY A 8 33.61 -13.82 -13.16
CA GLY A 8 34.47 -12.66 -13.00
C GLY A 8 34.41 -12.02 -11.61
N ALA A 9 35.45 -11.30 -11.27
CA ALA A 9 35.63 -10.66 -9.95
C ALA A 9 34.53 -9.65 -9.60
N ASN A 10 33.80 -9.11 -10.60
CA ASN A 10 32.78 -8.07 -10.38
C ASN A 10 31.33 -8.59 -10.44
N LYS A 11 31.09 -9.83 -10.91
CA LYS A 11 29.75 -10.47 -11.00
C LYS A 11 28.63 -9.48 -11.40
N LYS A 12 28.88 -8.68 -12.44
CA LYS A 12 28.00 -7.58 -12.86
C LYS A 12 27.67 -7.71 -14.35
N ILE A 13 26.41 -7.55 -14.71
CA ILE A 13 25.98 -7.30 -16.09
C ILE A 13 25.97 -5.78 -16.28
N THR A 14 26.74 -5.27 -17.24
CA THR A 14 26.77 -3.84 -17.59
C THR A 14 26.33 -3.69 -19.04
N VAL A 15 25.40 -2.77 -19.29
CA VAL A 15 24.98 -2.33 -20.61
C VAL A 15 25.46 -0.89 -20.78
N ASP A 16 26.28 -0.62 -21.80
CA ASP A 16 26.89 0.69 -21.99
C ASP A 16 25.89 1.74 -22.50
N SER A 17 24.83 1.30 -23.18
CA SER A 17 23.76 2.18 -23.67
C SER A 17 22.48 1.37 -23.93
N GLY A 18 21.32 2.01 -23.78
CA GLY A 18 20.02 1.37 -23.96
C GLY A 18 19.57 0.54 -22.76
N ASP A 19 18.51 -0.21 -22.92
CA ASP A 19 17.89 -1.02 -21.88
C ASP A 19 18.44 -2.46 -21.87
N LEU A 20 18.51 -3.08 -20.69
CA LEU A 20 18.67 -4.53 -20.58
C LEU A 20 17.29 -5.17 -20.56
N THR A 21 16.97 -5.92 -21.59
CA THR A 21 15.73 -6.70 -21.67
C THR A 21 16.00 -8.17 -21.35
N LEU A 22 15.26 -8.73 -20.40
CA LEU A 22 15.22 -10.17 -20.12
C LEU A 22 13.91 -10.72 -20.66
N ASP A 23 13.98 -11.31 -21.88
CA ASP A 23 12.84 -11.94 -22.54
C ASP A 23 13.01 -13.47 -22.45
N VAL A 24 12.19 -14.07 -21.58
CA VAL A 24 12.24 -15.52 -21.33
C VAL A 24 10.84 -16.11 -21.49
N PRO A 25 10.70 -17.32 -22.08
CA PRO A 25 9.39 -17.96 -22.26
C PRO A 25 8.78 -18.52 -20.96
N GLY A 26 9.51 -18.50 -19.86
CA GLY A 26 9.09 -18.96 -18.53
C GLY A 26 9.26 -17.87 -17.47
N ASP A 27 9.37 -18.26 -16.23
CA ASP A 27 9.52 -17.36 -15.10
C ASP A 27 10.95 -16.79 -15.01
N ILE A 28 11.09 -15.59 -14.46
CA ILE A 28 12.35 -15.02 -14.00
C ILE A 28 12.42 -15.19 -12.50
N VAL A 29 13.32 -16.03 -12.02
CA VAL A 29 13.59 -16.23 -10.60
C VAL A 29 14.82 -15.39 -10.23
N LEU A 30 14.63 -14.46 -9.31
CA LEU A 30 15.70 -13.67 -8.71
C LEU A 30 15.97 -14.23 -7.31
N ASP A 31 16.97 -15.10 -7.20
CA ASP A 31 17.35 -15.76 -5.96
C ASP A 31 18.63 -15.09 -5.41
N ALA A 32 18.45 -14.36 -4.33
CA ALA A 32 19.52 -13.63 -3.65
C ALA A 32 19.74 -14.23 -2.26
N ASP A 33 20.81 -15.01 -2.09
CA ASP A 33 21.18 -15.64 -0.80
C ASP A 33 21.33 -14.62 0.35
N GLY A 34 21.61 -13.37 0.06
CA GLY A 34 21.59 -12.26 1.02
C GLY A 34 20.19 -11.80 1.43
N GLY A 35 19.15 -12.32 0.79
CA GLY A 35 17.73 -12.03 1.08
C GLY A 35 17.20 -10.74 0.50
N ASP A 36 18.02 -9.89 -0.14
CA ASP A 36 17.63 -8.58 -0.62
C ASP A 36 17.67 -8.48 -2.16
N ILE A 37 16.57 -7.99 -2.76
CA ILE A 37 16.53 -7.50 -4.14
C ILE A 37 16.40 -5.98 -4.06
N VAL A 38 17.40 -5.26 -4.57
CA VAL A 38 17.48 -3.81 -4.47
C VAL A 38 17.27 -3.17 -5.84
N VAL A 39 16.37 -2.18 -5.90
CA VAL A 39 16.22 -1.28 -7.04
C VAL A 39 16.96 0.01 -6.71
N ALA A 40 17.85 0.43 -7.61
CA ALA A 40 18.65 1.66 -7.44
C ALA A 40 18.54 2.55 -8.68
N ASP A 41 18.68 3.85 -8.48
CA ASP A 41 18.77 4.86 -9.51
C ASP A 41 19.98 5.79 -9.23
N GLY A 42 20.84 5.99 -10.24
CA GLY A 42 22.02 6.81 -10.12
C GLY A 42 22.96 6.43 -8.96
N GLY A 43 22.97 5.13 -8.57
CA GLY A 43 23.76 4.64 -7.43
C GLY A 43 23.06 4.78 -6.07
N THR A 44 21.88 5.36 -6.02
CA THR A 44 21.07 5.47 -4.80
C THR A 44 20.06 4.32 -4.74
N ASN A 45 20.06 3.56 -3.67
CA ASN A 45 19.03 2.54 -3.43
C ASN A 45 17.71 3.23 -3.16
N ILE A 46 16.65 2.88 -3.90
CA ILE A 46 15.32 3.49 -3.76
C ILE A 46 14.29 2.54 -3.18
N LEU A 47 14.36 1.26 -3.53
CA LEU A 47 13.44 0.23 -3.04
C LEU A 47 14.22 -1.05 -2.74
N LYS A 48 13.84 -1.71 -1.67
CA LYS A 48 14.31 -3.05 -1.31
C LYS A 48 13.11 -3.99 -1.17
N VAL A 49 13.20 -5.17 -1.78
CA VAL A 49 12.35 -6.31 -1.48
C VAL A 49 13.20 -7.28 -0.69
N THR A 50 12.76 -7.63 0.51
CA THR A 50 13.55 -8.49 1.40
C THR A 50 12.69 -9.51 2.12
N ASN A 51 13.32 -10.57 2.60
CA ASN A 51 12.72 -11.55 3.50
C ASN A 51 13.09 -11.20 4.95
N SER A 52 12.09 -11.13 5.82
CA SER A 52 12.29 -10.98 7.26
C SER A 52 11.47 -12.03 7.99
N SER A 53 12.12 -13.06 8.53
CA SER A 53 11.46 -14.17 9.24
C SER A 53 10.35 -14.84 8.43
N SER A 54 10.55 -14.99 7.12
CA SER A 54 9.61 -15.49 6.10
C SER A 54 8.52 -14.52 5.66
N ASP A 55 8.49 -13.30 6.18
CA ASP A 55 7.64 -12.23 5.67
C ASP A 55 8.28 -11.56 4.46
N VAL A 56 7.45 -11.19 3.48
CA VAL A 56 7.87 -10.37 2.34
C VAL A 56 7.78 -8.90 2.74
N VAL A 57 8.90 -8.19 2.72
CA VAL A 57 8.99 -6.78 3.07
C VAL A 57 9.32 -5.95 1.84
N LEU A 58 8.49 -4.93 1.55
CA LEU A 58 8.76 -3.87 0.58
C LEU A 58 9.15 -2.62 1.36
N GLN A 59 10.38 -2.15 1.19
CA GLN A 59 10.93 -1.06 2.00
C GLN A 59 11.53 0.04 1.15
N PRO A 60 11.06 1.31 1.27
CA PRO A 60 11.79 2.47 0.75
C PRO A 60 13.19 2.53 1.37
N GLN A 61 14.18 2.92 0.58
CA GLN A 61 15.58 3.01 1.03
C GLN A 61 16.05 4.46 1.15
N VAL A 62 15.16 5.42 0.92
CA VAL A 62 15.43 6.86 1.09
C VAL A 62 14.50 7.39 2.17
N ASP A 63 15.07 8.09 3.15
CA ASP A 63 14.33 8.73 4.24
C ASP A 63 13.36 9.79 3.72
N ALA A 64 12.24 9.98 4.40
CA ALA A 64 11.16 10.91 4.03
C ALA A 64 10.61 10.68 2.61
N LYS A 65 10.51 9.41 2.17
CA LYS A 65 9.93 9.01 0.88
C LYS A 65 8.88 7.93 1.05
N ASP A 66 7.81 8.10 0.29
CA ASP A 66 6.62 7.27 0.31
C ASP A 66 6.68 6.14 -0.72
N ILE A 67 5.85 5.11 -0.52
CA ILE A 67 5.46 4.18 -1.59
C ILE A 67 4.12 4.67 -2.14
N ILE A 68 4.08 5.04 -3.42
CA ILE A 68 2.90 5.60 -4.07
C ILE A 68 2.38 4.63 -5.12
N PHE A 69 1.11 4.25 -5.01
CA PHE A 69 0.41 3.45 -6.00
C PHE A 69 -0.36 4.37 -6.95
N LYS A 70 -0.09 4.25 -8.26
CA LYS A 70 -0.69 5.08 -9.31
C LYS A 70 -1.36 4.24 -10.38
N GLN A 71 -2.37 4.81 -11.02
CA GLN A 71 -2.92 4.31 -12.27
C GLN A 71 -2.05 4.71 -13.47
N TYR A 72 -2.38 4.18 -14.64
CA TYR A 72 -1.68 4.47 -15.89
C TYR A 72 -1.65 5.98 -16.23
N ASP A 73 -2.72 6.70 -15.92
CA ASP A 73 -2.85 8.15 -16.13
C ASP A 73 -2.10 9.01 -15.10
N GLY A 74 -1.39 8.38 -14.15
CA GLY A 74 -0.65 9.06 -13.09
C GLY A 74 -1.47 9.37 -11.84
N THR A 75 -2.78 9.09 -11.84
CA THR A 75 -3.65 9.31 -10.67
C THR A 75 -3.23 8.43 -9.50
N THR A 76 -3.04 9.03 -8.32
CA THR A 76 -2.72 8.30 -7.09
C THR A 76 -3.95 7.52 -6.59
N VAL A 77 -3.75 6.25 -6.27
CA VAL A 77 -4.76 5.34 -5.70
C VAL A 77 -4.57 5.15 -4.20
N ALA A 78 -3.32 5.01 -3.77
CA ALA A 78 -2.95 4.88 -2.37
C ALA A 78 -1.50 5.29 -2.16
N THR A 79 -1.16 5.64 -0.93
CA THR A 79 0.21 5.97 -0.50
C THR A 79 0.50 5.31 0.85
N VAL A 80 1.64 4.65 0.97
CA VAL A 80 2.23 4.35 2.28
C VAL A 80 3.19 5.48 2.59
N GLU A 81 2.79 6.34 3.51
CA GLU A 81 3.55 7.53 3.89
C GLU A 81 4.70 7.17 4.84
N ASP A 82 5.77 7.96 4.85
CA ASP A 82 6.93 7.76 5.71
C ASP A 82 6.61 7.85 7.21
N ASN A 83 5.50 8.51 7.56
CA ASN A 83 4.98 8.60 8.92
C ASN A 83 4.25 7.33 9.40
N GLY A 84 4.18 6.29 8.59
CA GLY A 84 3.50 5.02 8.88
C GLY A 84 2.01 5.00 8.56
N THR A 85 1.47 6.03 7.90
CA THR A 85 0.06 6.07 7.49
C THR A 85 -0.14 5.38 6.13
N PHE A 86 -1.20 4.56 6.02
CA PHE A 86 -1.71 4.10 4.73
C PHE A 86 -2.84 5.03 4.27
N ASN A 87 -2.53 5.94 3.37
CA ASN A 87 -3.44 6.98 2.90
C ASN A 87 -4.13 6.56 1.60
N VAL A 88 -5.46 6.53 1.63
CA VAL A 88 -6.31 6.28 0.46
C VAL A 88 -7.11 7.54 0.20
N PRO A 89 -6.96 8.20 -0.96
CA PRO A 89 -7.72 9.39 -1.29
C PRO A 89 -9.23 9.15 -1.26
N ALA A 90 -10.01 10.20 -1.07
CA ALA A 90 -11.47 10.13 -1.04
C ALA A 90 -12.03 9.38 -2.26
N ASN A 91 -13.05 8.53 -2.05
CA ASN A 91 -13.72 7.70 -3.06
C ASN A 91 -12.81 6.66 -3.77
N LYS A 92 -11.63 6.38 -3.22
CA LYS A 92 -10.72 5.34 -3.77
C LYS A 92 -10.75 4.03 -2.98
N LEU A 93 -11.31 4.03 -1.76
CA LEU A 93 -11.54 2.80 -1.00
C LEU A 93 -12.85 2.15 -1.46
N ALA A 94 -12.80 0.88 -1.85
CA ALA A 94 -13.98 0.08 -2.15
C ALA A 94 -13.91 -1.26 -1.43
N ILE A 95 -15.06 -1.75 -0.96
CA ILE A 95 -15.19 -3.05 -0.33
C ILE A 95 -16.20 -3.86 -1.16
N GLY A 96 -15.77 -5.04 -1.66
CA GLY A 96 -16.62 -5.87 -2.51
C GLY A 96 -17.10 -5.16 -3.79
N GLY A 97 -16.30 -4.23 -4.33
CA GLY A 97 -16.64 -3.42 -5.51
C GLY A 97 -17.49 -2.19 -5.23
N THR A 98 -17.95 -2.00 -3.98
CA THR A 98 -18.73 -0.82 -3.58
C THR A 98 -17.81 0.22 -2.95
N ALA A 99 -17.84 1.45 -3.48
CA ALA A 99 -17.04 2.54 -2.95
C ALA A 99 -17.52 2.96 -1.56
N VAL A 100 -16.59 3.17 -0.64
CA VAL A 100 -16.82 3.84 0.65
C VAL A 100 -16.87 5.34 0.38
N THR A 101 -18.06 5.93 0.50
CA THR A 101 -18.29 7.37 0.27
C THR A 101 -18.22 8.20 1.53
N SER A 102 -18.31 7.55 2.71
CA SER A 102 -18.17 8.24 4.00
C SER A 102 -16.77 8.82 4.15
N THR A 103 -16.70 10.05 4.63
CA THR A 103 -15.44 10.70 5.00
C THR A 103 -14.86 10.10 6.27
N ALA A 104 -13.56 10.28 6.53
CA ALA A 104 -12.93 9.85 7.77
C ALA A 104 -13.59 10.49 9.00
N ALA A 105 -14.06 11.76 8.89
CA ALA A 105 -14.77 12.43 9.98
C ALA A 105 -16.10 11.74 10.29
N GLU A 106 -16.88 11.36 9.27
CA GLU A 106 -18.16 10.65 9.45
C GLU A 106 -17.95 9.24 10.01
N LEU A 107 -16.90 8.52 9.59
CA LEU A 107 -16.55 7.23 10.16
C LEU A 107 -16.11 7.36 11.63
N ASN A 108 -15.35 8.40 11.97
CA ASN A 108 -14.87 8.65 13.33
C ASN A 108 -15.98 9.07 14.30
N ILE A 109 -17.12 9.62 13.81
CA ILE A 109 -18.30 9.88 14.67
C ILE A 109 -18.86 8.56 15.24
N MET A 110 -18.68 7.45 14.54
CA MET A 110 -19.14 6.13 14.98
C MET A 110 -18.16 5.47 15.98
N ASP A 111 -17.00 6.07 16.22
CA ASP A 111 -16.04 5.58 17.22
C ASP A 111 -16.67 5.63 18.63
N GLY A 112 -16.63 4.50 19.34
CA GLY A 112 -17.26 4.35 20.64
C GLY A 112 -18.78 4.12 20.63
N VAL A 113 -19.44 4.11 19.46
CA VAL A 113 -20.87 3.73 19.37
C VAL A 113 -21.00 2.23 19.56
N THR A 114 -21.67 1.81 20.64
CA THR A 114 -21.96 0.40 20.97
C THR A 114 -23.35 -0.03 20.51
N SER A 115 -24.21 0.94 20.13
CA SER A 115 -25.57 0.67 19.62
C SER A 115 -25.51 -0.01 18.25
N THR A 116 -26.38 -0.99 18.05
CA THR A 116 -26.56 -1.65 16.74
C THR A 116 -27.19 -0.69 15.72
N ALA A 117 -27.04 -0.98 14.43
CA ALA A 117 -27.70 -0.21 13.37
C ALA A 117 -29.24 -0.16 13.54
N ALA A 118 -29.86 -1.25 14.06
CA ALA A 118 -31.28 -1.29 14.33
C ALA A 118 -31.68 -0.32 15.45
N GLU A 119 -30.89 -0.25 16.51
CA GLU A 119 -31.12 0.69 17.63
C GLU A 119 -30.90 2.14 17.23
N LEU A 120 -29.91 2.42 16.38
CA LEU A 120 -29.69 3.76 15.84
C LEU A 120 -30.84 4.17 14.90
N ASN A 121 -31.39 3.25 14.11
CA ASN A 121 -32.49 3.52 13.19
C ASN A 121 -33.81 3.80 13.94
N ILE A 122 -33.98 3.35 15.18
CA ILE A 122 -35.16 3.71 16.02
C ILE A 122 -35.16 5.22 16.31
N LEU A 123 -33.97 5.86 16.34
CA LEU A 123 -33.83 7.30 16.58
C LEU A 123 -34.04 8.13 15.30
N ASP A 124 -34.15 7.49 14.13
CA ASP A 124 -34.45 8.20 12.88
C ASP A 124 -35.84 8.86 12.95
N GLY A 125 -35.86 10.18 12.76
CA GLY A 125 -37.10 10.98 12.90
C GLY A 125 -37.48 11.40 14.33
N VAL A 126 -36.70 11.02 15.37
CA VAL A 126 -36.90 11.53 16.72
C VAL A 126 -36.42 12.98 16.78
N THR A 127 -37.32 13.88 17.11
CA THR A 127 -37.06 15.33 17.24
C THR A 127 -36.84 15.75 18.70
N SER A 128 -37.07 14.85 19.65
CA SER A 128 -36.83 15.09 21.09
C SER A 128 -35.34 15.22 21.38
N THR A 129 -35.01 16.16 22.26
CA THR A 129 -33.63 16.32 22.75
C THR A 129 -33.26 15.18 23.71
N ALA A 130 -31.96 14.94 23.94
CA ALA A 130 -31.49 13.95 24.90
C ALA A 130 -32.05 14.19 26.31
N ALA A 131 -32.24 15.46 26.69
CA ALA A 131 -32.83 15.82 27.99
C ALA A 131 -34.29 15.41 28.09
N GLU A 132 -35.08 15.57 27.01
CA GLU A 132 -36.49 15.17 26.94
C GLU A 132 -36.65 13.64 26.91
N LEU A 133 -35.74 12.91 26.25
CA LEU A 133 -35.72 11.45 26.26
C LEU A 133 -35.37 10.89 27.65
N ASN A 134 -34.46 11.51 28.38
CA ASN A 134 -34.07 11.10 29.72
C ASN A 134 -35.12 11.35 30.82
N ILE A 135 -36.20 12.10 30.53
CA ILE A 135 -37.31 12.31 31.49
C ILE A 135 -38.19 11.05 31.64
N LEU A 136 -38.08 10.11 30.69
CA LEU A 136 -38.89 8.86 30.65
C LEU A 136 -38.24 7.69 31.39
N ASP A 137 -37.11 7.88 32.07
CA ASP A 137 -36.42 6.88 32.88
C ASP A 137 -36.91 6.90 34.37
#